data_ad484bd0082f6b8cd1baf8c530edef0e
#
_entry.id   ad484bd0082f6b8cd1baf8c530edef0e
#
_cell.length_a   1.000
_cell.length_b   1.000
_cell.length_c   1.000
_cell.angle_alpha   90.00
_cell.angle_beta   90.00
_cell.angle_gamma   90.00
#
_symmetry.space_group_name_H-M   'P 1'
#
loop_
_entity.id
_entity.type
_entity.pdbx_description
1 polymer ?
#
loop_
_entity_poly.entity_id
_entity_poly.type
_entity_poly.pdbx_seq_one_letter_code
_entity_poly.pdbx_strand_id
1 'polypeptide(L)'
;LINTPSLLSFSDLEICLDTYQKRGSLKENKKICEENKKIIDTWLEHNIYLEKFSKDKSFDAITPSFVIPNKEINLDKVHNFLKINKIAYDIKNYKKAPKGIRIWTGPTIKKKDLIALTNWLDWSFKNINDIQL
;
A
#
# COMPACT_ATOMS: atom_id res chain seq x y z
N LEU A 1 -30.05 7.19 -25.52
CA LEU A 1 -30.15 6.37 -24.29
C LEU A 1 -29.74 7.25 -23.13
N ILE A 2 -30.71 7.67 -22.33
CA ILE A 2 -30.44 8.38 -21.07
C ILE A 2 -30.21 7.31 -20.01
N ASN A 3 -28.96 7.14 -19.59
CA ASN A 3 -28.67 6.29 -18.46
C ASN A 3 -29.18 6.97 -17.19
N THR A 4 -30.09 6.33 -16.50
CA THR A 4 -30.52 6.76 -15.17
C THR A 4 -29.43 6.40 -14.19
N PRO A 5 -28.74 7.36 -13.59
CA PRO A 5 -27.70 7.04 -12.63
C PRO A 5 -28.30 6.46 -11.34
N SER A 6 -27.55 5.60 -10.66
CA SER A 6 -27.93 5.08 -9.36
C SER A 6 -27.94 6.18 -8.31
N LEU A 7 -29.09 6.40 -7.65
CA LEU A 7 -29.19 7.36 -6.54
C LEU A 7 -28.19 7.08 -5.43
N LEU A 8 -27.96 5.79 -5.12
CA LEU A 8 -26.97 5.39 -4.13
C LEU A 8 -25.56 5.83 -4.53
N SER A 9 -25.17 5.62 -5.78
CA SER A 9 -23.85 6.04 -6.28
C SER A 9 -23.67 7.56 -6.26
N PHE A 10 -24.73 8.32 -6.50
CA PHE A 10 -24.69 9.78 -6.37
C PHE A 10 -24.53 10.23 -4.92
N SER A 11 -25.29 9.63 -4.01
CA SER A 11 -25.17 9.95 -2.58
C SER A 11 -23.77 9.61 -2.05
N ASP A 12 -23.21 8.46 -2.43
CA ASP A 12 -21.84 8.08 -2.08
C ASP A 12 -20.82 9.08 -2.64
N LEU A 13 -20.98 9.50 -3.90
CA LEU A 13 -20.12 10.49 -4.51
C LEU A 13 -20.18 11.84 -3.78
N GLU A 14 -21.37 12.31 -3.42
CA GLU A 14 -21.55 13.56 -2.66
C GLU A 14 -20.82 13.52 -1.33
N ILE A 15 -20.99 12.42 -0.56
CA ILE A 15 -20.29 12.21 0.71
C ILE A 15 -18.77 12.16 0.51
N CYS A 16 -18.31 11.50 -0.55
CA CYS A 16 -16.88 11.42 -0.86
C CYS A 16 -16.30 12.79 -1.20
N LEU A 17 -17.00 13.59 -2.01
CA LEU A 17 -16.56 14.93 -2.39
C LEU A 17 -16.55 15.88 -1.18
N ASP A 18 -17.58 15.85 -0.35
CA ASP A 18 -17.65 16.64 0.89
C ASP A 18 -16.50 16.27 1.85
N THR A 19 -16.26 14.98 2.04
CA THR A 19 -15.13 14.49 2.85
C THR A 19 -13.78 14.92 2.28
N TYR A 20 -13.63 14.87 0.95
CA TYR A 20 -12.42 15.32 0.26
C TYR A 20 -12.17 16.81 0.46
N GLN A 21 -13.22 17.65 0.33
CA GLN A 21 -13.14 19.09 0.54
C GLN A 21 -12.80 19.43 2.01
N LYS A 22 -13.47 18.81 2.97
CA LYS A 22 -13.21 18.98 4.41
C LYS A 22 -11.79 18.60 4.80
N ARG A 23 -11.17 17.65 4.10
CA ARG A 23 -9.77 17.23 4.32
C ARG A 23 -8.74 18.22 3.74
N GLY A 24 -9.15 19.24 3.02
CA GLY A 24 -8.27 20.23 2.40
C GLY A 24 -8.02 20.01 0.90
N SER A 25 -8.93 19.32 0.25
CA SER A 25 -8.96 19.08 -1.20
C SER A 25 -7.67 18.44 -1.75
N LEU A 26 -7.30 18.73 -3.00
CA LEU A 26 -6.15 18.11 -3.67
C LEU A 26 -4.83 18.38 -2.96
N LYS A 27 -4.61 19.60 -2.50
CA LYS A 27 -3.34 20.01 -1.88
C LYS A 27 -3.01 19.17 -0.65
N GLU A 28 -3.95 19.04 0.28
CA GLU A 28 -3.70 18.30 1.51
C GLU A 28 -3.68 16.79 1.29
N ASN A 29 -4.57 16.27 0.43
CA ASN A 29 -4.54 14.85 0.09
C ASN A 29 -3.24 14.45 -0.62
N LYS A 30 -2.70 15.29 -1.52
CA LYS A 30 -1.39 15.07 -2.15
C LYS A 30 -0.27 15.03 -1.10
N LYS A 31 -0.25 16.00 -0.18
CA LYS A 31 0.73 16.05 0.92
C LYS A 31 0.68 14.79 1.79
N ILE A 32 -0.52 14.31 2.15
CA ILE A 32 -0.66 13.05 2.90
C ILE A 32 -0.08 11.87 2.13
N CYS A 33 -0.34 11.76 0.83
CA CYS A 33 0.23 10.70 -0.01
C CYS A 33 1.76 10.77 -0.05
N GLU A 34 2.34 11.98 -0.22
CA GLU A 34 3.79 12.18 -0.24
C GLU A 34 4.44 11.81 1.10
N GLU A 35 3.82 12.19 2.21
CA GLU A 35 4.28 11.84 3.55
C GLU A 35 4.19 10.33 3.81
N ASN A 36 3.10 9.68 3.38
CA ASN A 36 2.93 8.24 3.47
C ASN A 36 3.97 7.50 2.61
N LYS A 37 4.19 7.96 1.37
CA LYS A 37 5.22 7.39 0.51
C LYS A 37 6.60 7.53 1.13
N LYS A 38 6.93 8.67 1.73
CA LYS A 38 8.21 8.89 2.39
C LYS A 38 8.49 7.87 3.50
N ILE A 39 7.47 7.43 4.24
CA ILE A 39 7.63 6.37 5.25
C ILE A 39 8.11 5.07 4.59
N ILE A 40 7.49 4.68 3.48
CA ILE A 40 7.87 3.47 2.75
C ILE A 40 9.26 3.63 2.13
N ASP A 41 9.56 4.77 1.53
CA ASP A 41 10.85 5.04 0.91
C ASP A 41 11.99 4.99 1.94
N THR A 42 11.83 5.64 3.09
CA THR A 42 12.82 5.61 4.18
C THR A 42 13.00 4.20 4.74
N TRP A 43 11.92 3.44 4.89
CA TRP A 43 12.00 2.05 5.31
C TRP A 43 12.80 1.19 4.31
N LEU A 44 12.61 1.41 3.00
CA LEU A 44 13.31 0.65 1.95
C LEU A 44 14.81 0.96 1.88
N GLU A 45 15.25 2.16 2.25
CA GLU A 45 16.69 2.54 2.28
C GLU A 45 17.52 1.60 3.15
N HIS A 46 16.90 1.01 4.18
CA HIS A 46 17.55 0.10 5.13
C HIS A 46 17.07 -1.34 5.01
N ASN A 47 16.19 -1.63 4.03
CA ASN A 47 15.60 -2.96 3.88
C ASN A 47 16.50 -3.87 3.04
N ILE A 48 16.87 -5.02 3.63
CA ILE A 48 17.75 -6.00 2.96
C ILE A 48 16.98 -7.05 2.15
N TYR A 49 15.66 -7.04 2.19
CA TYR A 49 14.78 -8.05 1.56
C TYR A 49 14.07 -7.52 0.34
N LEU A 50 13.76 -6.23 0.32
CA LEU A 50 12.93 -5.59 -0.69
C LEU A 50 13.61 -4.36 -1.27
N GLU A 51 13.27 -4.06 -2.52
CA GLU A 51 13.65 -2.83 -3.20
C GLU A 51 12.46 -2.24 -3.97
N LYS A 52 12.57 -1.00 -4.39
CA LYS A 52 11.57 -0.38 -5.28
C LYS A 52 11.55 -1.10 -6.62
N PHE A 53 10.35 -1.34 -7.14
CA PHE A 53 10.18 -1.86 -8.50
C PHE A 53 10.66 -0.82 -9.53
N SER A 54 10.26 0.45 -9.38
CA SER A 54 10.70 1.50 -10.28
C SER A 54 12.08 2.00 -9.89
N LYS A 55 13.03 1.85 -10.80
CA LYS A 55 14.41 2.41 -10.67
C LYS A 55 14.47 3.88 -11.11
N ASP A 56 13.57 4.30 -11.98
CA ASP A 56 13.47 5.67 -12.47
C ASP A 56 12.42 6.45 -11.66
N LYS A 57 12.85 7.57 -11.10
CA LYS A 57 11.97 8.44 -10.30
C LYS A 57 10.79 9.01 -11.09
N SER A 58 10.90 9.12 -12.40
CA SER A 58 9.80 9.63 -13.26
C SER A 58 8.63 8.64 -13.35
N PHE A 59 8.89 7.35 -13.10
CA PHE A 59 7.88 6.29 -13.08
C PHE A 59 7.52 5.82 -11.67
N ASP A 60 8.08 6.46 -10.64
CA ASP A 60 7.80 6.11 -9.25
C ASP A 60 6.52 6.80 -8.78
N ALA A 61 5.41 6.06 -8.79
CA ALA A 61 4.12 6.58 -8.38
C ALA A 61 4.10 6.98 -6.89
N ILE A 62 3.38 8.06 -6.57
CA ILE A 62 3.17 8.47 -5.17
C ILE A 62 2.31 7.41 -4.45
N THR A 63 1.33 6.82 -5.15
CA THR A 63 0.46 5.77 -4.63
C THR A 63 -0.07 4.90 -5.77
N PRO A 64 -0.12 3.57 -5.62
CA PRO A 64 0.50 2.78 -4.55
C PRO A 64 2.03 2.67 -4.70
N SER A 65 2.72 2.38 -3.60
CA SER A 65 4.12 1.94 -3.65
C SER A 65 4.18 0.46 -4.02
N PHE A 66 4.97 0.12 -5.03
CA PHE A 66 5.19 -1.27 -5.41
C PHE A 66 6.65 -1.65 -5.20
N VAL A 67 6.85 -2.69 -4.40
CA VAL A 67 8.18 -3.18 -4.01
C VAL A 67 8.34 -4.64 -4.39
N ILE A 68 9.54 -5.00 -4.78
CA ILE A 68 9.89 -6.36 -5.21
C ILE A 68 10.98 -6.95 -4.31
N PRO A 69 11.03 -8.28 -4.17
CA PRO A 69 12.09 -8.92 -3.43
C PRO A 69 13.42 -8.79 -4.19
N ASN A 70 14.47 -8.43 -3.46
CA ASN A 70 15.85 -8.43 -3.98
C ASN A 70 16.55 -9.77 -3.80
N LYS A 71 15.88 -10.74 -3.17
CA LYS A 71 16.31 -12.13 -2.94
C LYS A 71 15.14 -13.07 -3.21
N GLU A 72 15.43 -14.34 -3.38
CA GLU A 72 14.39 -15.35 -3.46
C GLU A 72 13.72 -15.53 -2.09
N ILE A 73 12.47 -15.08 -1.99
CA ILE A 73 11.66 -15.12 -0.77
C ILE A 73 10.29 -15.67 -1.10
N ASN A 74 9.77 -16.53 -0.24
CA ASN A 74 8.39 -17.01 -0.35
C ASN A 74 7.39 -15.95 0.09
N LEU A 75 7.08 -15.00 -0.81
CA LEU A 75 6.12 -13.94 -0.54
C LEU A 75 4.70 -14.46 -0.25
N ASP A 76 4.30 -15.60 -0.80
CA ASP A 76 2.98 -16.17 -0.53
C ASP A 76 2.85 -16.56 0.95
N LYS A 77 3.93 -17.06 1.55
CA LYS A 77 3.97 -17.35 2.99
C LYS A 77 3.80 -16.09 3.84
N VAL A 78 4.48 -15.01 3.47
CA VAL A 78 4.35 -13.70 4.14
C VAL A 78 2.93 -13.14 3.99
N HIS A 79 2.38 -13.15 2.76
CA HIS A 79 1.02 -12.66 2.51
C HIS A 79 -0.02 -13.42 3.32
N ASN A 80 0.07 -14.75 3.35
CA ASN A 80 -0.87 -15.59 4.10
C ASN A 80 -0.77 -15.34 5.61
N PHE A 81 0.44 -15.23 6.14
CA PHE A 81 0.66 -14.88 7.54
C PHE A 81 -0.01 -13.54 7.91
N LEU A 82 0.26 -12.48 7.14
CA LEU A 82 -0.30 -11.17 7.39
C LEU A 82 -1.84 -11.16 7.28
N LYS A 83 -2.40 -11.92 6.34
CA LYS A 83 -3.83 -12.05 6.15
C LYS A 83 -4.50 -12.80 7.31
N ILE A 84 -3.98 -13.96 7.70
CA ILE A 84 -4.54 -14.80 8.78
C ILE A 84 -4.52 -14.03 10.11
N ASN A 85 -3.45 -13.30 10.39
CA ASN A 85 -3.31 -12.49 11.59
C ASN A 85 -3.99 -11.11 11.49
N LYS A 86 -4.76 -10.85 10.43
CA LYS A 86 -5.53 -9.61 10.23
C LYS A 86 -4.68 -8.34 10.22
N ILE A 87 -3.40 -8.46 9.81
CA ILE A 87 -2.45 -7.36 9.76
C ILE A 87 -2.58 -6.60 8.44
N ALA A 88 -2.64 -7.32 7.31
CA ALA A 88 -2.84 -6.74 5.99
C ALA A 88 -3.57 -7.72 5.06
N TYR A 89 -4.49 -7.19 4.24
CA TYR A 89 -5.34 -8.02 3.39
C TYR A 89 -5.01 -7.93 1.90
N ASP A 90 -4.83 -6.74 1.35
CA ASP A 90 -4.70 -6.49 -0.08
C ASP A 90 -3.33 -5.91 -0.44
N ILE A 91 -2.27 -6.64 -0.07
CA ILE A 91 -0.89 -6.24 -0.37
C ILE A 91 -0.23 -7.11 -1.45
N LYS A 92 -0.93 -8.11 -1.98
CA LYS A 92 -0.42 -8.97 -3.04
C LYS A 92 -0.38 -8.23 -4.38
N ASN A 93 0.57 -8.55 -5.22
CA ASN A 93 0.66 -8.02 -6.59
C ASN A 93 -0.53 -8.43 -7.47
N TYR A 94 -0.79 -7.69 -8.53
CA TYR A 94 -1.74 -8.07 -9.57
C TYR A 94 -1.26 -9.31 -10.34
N LYS A 95 -2.19 -10.12 -10.89
CA LYS A 95 -1.89 -11.38 -11.59
C LYS A 95 -0.81 -11.27 -12.68
N LYS A 96 -0.76 -10.14 -13.39
CA LYS A 96 0.20 -9.89 -14.50
C LYS A 96 1.44 -9.10 -14.06
N ALA A 97 1.52 -8.67 -12.80
CA ALA A 97 2.67 -7.95 -12.28
C ALA A 97 3.75 -8.93 -11.80
N PRO A 98 5.01 -8.51 -11.74
CA PRO A 98 6.07 -9.27 -11.08
C PRO A 98 5.68 -9.61 -9.64
N LYS A 99 6.31 -10.65 -9.08
CA LYS A 99 6.14 -10.95 -7.65
C LYS A 99 6.59 -9.76 -6.81
N GLY A 100 5.75 -9.34 -5.88
CA GLY A 100 6.04 -8.16 -5.06
C GLY A 100 4.94 -7.86 -4.05
N ILE A 101 5.10 -6.76 -3.37
CA ILE A 101 4.16 -6.25 -2.38
C ILE A 101 3.67 -4.88 -2.86
N ARG A 102 2.36 -4.72 -2.89
CA ARG A 102 1.69 -3.48 -3.25
C ARG A 102 1.17 -2.82 -1.98
N ILE A 103 1.76 -1.70 -1.62
CA ILE A 103 1.40 -0.96 -0.40
C ILE A 103 0.62 0.29 -0.81
N TRP A 104 -0.63 0.37 -0.35
CA TRP A 104 -1.45 1.55 -0.56
C TRP A 104 -0.97 2.69 0.33
N THR A 105 -0.52 3.78 -0.29
CA THR A 105 0.00 4.98 0.38
C THR A 105 -0.93 6.19 0.23
N GLY A 106 -2.16 5.94 -0.17
CA GLY A 106 -3.18 6.98 -0.40
C GLY A 106 -3.65 7.69 0.88
N PRO A 107 -4.45 8.76 0.73
CA PRO A 107 -4.81 9.65 1.83
C PRO A 107 -5.78 9.03 2.85
N THR A 108 -6.29 7.83 2.58
CA THR A 108 -7.14 7.07 3.51
C THR A 108 -6.36 6.27 4.54
N ILE A 109 -5.04 6.14 4.37
CA ILE A 109 -4.17 5.38 5.28
C ILE A 109 -3.49 6.33 6.27
N LYS A 110 -3.47 5.95 7.53
CA LYS A 110 -2.79 6.70 8.59
C LYS A 110 -1.31 6.31 8.64
N LYS A 111 -0.44 7.29 8.89
CA LYS A 111 1.02 7.08 9.03
C LYS A 111 1.37 5.96 10.01
N LYS A 112 0.70 5.92 11.16
CA LYS A 112 0.91 4.88 12.18
C LYS A 112 0.66 3.47 11.67
N ASP A 113 -0.31 3.30 10.76
CA ASP A 113 -0.67 1.99 10.22
C ASP A 113 0.40 1.53 9.20
N LEU A 114 0.99 2.46 8.43
CA LEU A 114 2.13 2.15 7.57
C LEU A 114 3.39 1.78 8.35
N ILE A 115 3.69 2.50 9.43
CA ILE A 115 4.81 2.17 10.32
C ILE A 115 4.60 0.80 10.96
N ALA A 116 3.39 0.50 11.41
CA ALA A 116 3.07 -0.83 11.95
C ALA A 116 3.22 -1.92 10.88
N LEU A 117 2.77 -1.66 9.65
CA LEU A 117 2.91 -2.60 8.53
C LEU A 117 4.39 -2.88 8.20
N THR A 118 5.24 -1.85 8.13
CA THR A 118 6.68 -2.03 7.85
C THR A 118 7.36 -2.87 8.93
N ASN A 119 7.03 -2.66 10.21
CA ASN A 119 7.54 -3.47 11.32
C ASN A 119 7.11 -4.94 11.21
N TRP A 120 5.84 -5.19 10.82
CA TRP A 120 5.34 -6.55 10.62
C TRP A 120 5.97 -7.24 9.40
N LEU A 121 6.25 -6.49 8.35
CA LEU A 121 6.97 -7.00 7.19
C LEU A 121 8.40 -7.38 7.57
N ASP A 122 9.13 -6.52 8.30
CA ASP A 122 10.48 -6.82 8.77
C ASP A 122 10.51 -8.06 9.67
N TRP A 123 9.55 -8.16 10.59
CA TRP A 123 9.41 -9.34 11.44
C TRP A 123 9.14 -10.60 10.61
N SER A 124 8.22 -10.52 9.66
CA SER A 124 7.84 -11.66 8.82
C SER A 124 9.01 -12.16 7.97
N PHE A 125 9.82 -11.25 7.42
CA PHE A 125 11.00 -11.64 6.64
C PHE A 125 12.09 -12.27 7.50
N LYS A 126 12.31 -11.76 8.70
CA LYS A 126 13.28 -12.31 9.64
C LYS A 126 12.89 -13.72 10.11
N ASN A 127 11.61 -13.96 10.31
CA ASN A 127 11.09 -15.20 10.89
C ASN A 127 10.34 -16.08 9.86
N ILE A 128 10.63 -15.93 8.57
CA ILE A 128 9.87 -16.60 7.50
C ILE A 128 9.90 -18.13 7.60
N ASN A 129 10.98 -18.70 8.15
CA ASN A 129 11.13 -20.15 8.34
C ASN A 129 10.24 -20.66 9.49
N ASP A 130 10.00 -19.82 10.50
CA ASP A 130 9.25 -20.16 11.72
C ASP A 130 7.74 -19.90 11.58
N ILE A 131 7.33 -19.19 10.54
CA ILE A 131 5.92 -18.94 10.25
C ILE A 131 5.26 -20.27 9.89
N GLN A 132 4.38 -20.76 10.75
CA GLN A 132 3.48 -21.87 10.49
C GLN A 132 2.20 -21.34 9.83
N LEU A 133 1.74 -21.99 8.74
CA LEU A 133 0.54 -21.64 7.99
C LEU A 133 -0.59 -22.59 8.36
#